data_fb9156332588856f71b96d0452060f3d
#
_entry.id   fb9156332588856f71b96d0452060f3d
#
_cell.length_a   1.000
_cell.length_b   1.000
_cell.length_c   1.000
_cell.angle_alpha   90.00
_cell.angle_beta   90.00
_cell.angle_gamma   90.00
#
_symmetry.space_group_name_H-M   'P 1'
#
loop_
_entity.id
_entity.type
_entity.pdbx_description
1 polymer ?
#
loop_
_entity_poly.entity_id
_entity_poly.type
_entity_poly.pdbx_seq_one_letter_code
_entity_poly.pdbx_strand_id
1 'polypeptide(L)'
;MLRQKIQNHCKVIKSLEINEKKIKSISIKIANQIIDGGKLLFCGNGGSAADSQHLAAEFLIRLRPNVNRRPIAAMSLATDVSTLTACANDYSSDDIFLRTFLALKKENDI
;
A
#
# COMPACT_ATOMS: atom_id res chain seq x y z
N MET A 1 2.22 -32.56 5.19
CA MET A 1 1.46 -31.30 5.34
C MET A 1 2.32 -30.05 5.18
N LEU A 2 3.39 -29.84 5.95
CA LEU A 2 4.30 -28.68 5.82
C LEU A 2 4.98 -28.59 4.45
N ARG A 3 5.59 -29.69 4.02
CA ARG A 3 6.25 -29.78 2.70
C ARG A 3 5.34 -29.35 1.54
N GLN A 4 4.08 -29.79 1.55
CA GLN A 4 3.11 -29.42 0.53
C GLN A 4 2.79 -27.92 0.55
N LYS A 5 2.66 -27.31 1.74
CA LYS A 5 2.44 -25.87 1.88
C LYS A 5 3.61 -25.06 1.32
N ILE A 6 4.85 -25.49 1.62
CA ILE A 6 6.07 -24.86 1.09
C ILE A 6 6.11 -24.97 -0.44
N GLN A 7 5.84 -26.16 -1.00
CA GLN A 7 5.81 -26.35 -2.44
C GLN A 7 4.76 -25.48 -3.14
N ASN A 8 3.56 -25.40 -2.56
CA ASN A 8 2.49 -24.54 -3.08
C ASN A 8 2.90 -23.06 -3.04
N HIS A 9 3.51 -22.60 -1.95
CA HIS A 9 4.02 -21.23 -1.84
C HIS A 9 5.06 -20.93 -2.93
N CYS A 10 6.07 -21.81 -3.09
CA CYS A 10 7.07 -21.65 -4.14
C CYS A 10 6.45 -21.60 -5.54
N LYS A 11 5.43 -22.43 -5.79
CA LYS A 11 4.70 -22.45 -7.06
C LYS A 11 3.97 -21.13 -7.34
N VAL A 12 3.33 -20.57 -6.31
CA VAL A 12 2.65 -19.25 -6.42
C VAL A 12 3.66 -18.14 -6.69
N ILE A 13 4.77 -18.10 -5.96
CA ILE A 13 5.81 -17.09 -6.18
C ILE A 13 6.39 -17.18 -7.60
N LYS A 14 6.70 -18.38 -8.09
CA LYS A 14 7.17 -18.58 -9.47
C LYS A 14 6.17 -18.11 -10.52
N SER A 15 4.88 -18.25 -10.26
CA SER A 15 3.85 -17.78 -11.20
C SER A 15 3.83 -16.26 -11.41
N LEU A 16 4.49 -15.48 -10.54
CA LEU A 16 4.63 -14.03 -10.73
C LEU A 16 5.54 -13.67 -11.90
N GLU A 17 6.43 -14.57 -12.34
CA GLU A 17 7.32 -14.34 -13.49
C GLU A 17 6.53 -13.98 -14.75
N ILE A 18 5.33 -14.56 -14.93
CA ILE A 18 4.42 -14.25 -16.04
C ILE A 18 3.96 -12.79 -16.04
N ASN A 19 3.95 -12.15 -14.86
CA ASN A 19 3.53 -10.78 -14.67
C ASN A 19 4.69 -9.76 -14.62
N GLU A 20 5.93 -10.18 -14.87
CA GLU A 20 7.12 -9.32 -14.76
C GLU A 20 6.96 -7.98 -15.50
N LYS A 21 6.53 -8.03 -16.77
CA LYS A 21 6.33 -6.82 -17.57
C LYS A 21 5.28 -5.88 -16.97
N LYS A 22 4.19 -6.44 -16.44
CA LYS A 22 3.12 -5.68 -15.80
C LYS A 22 3.59 -5.05 -14.48
N ILE A 23 4.30 -5.80 -13.66
CA ILE A 23 4.88 -5.32 -12.40
C ILE A 23 5.84 -4.17 -12.68
N LYS A 24 6.74 -4.33 -13.66
CA LYS A 24 7.68 -3.28 -14.07
C LYS A 24 6.96 -2.02 -14.56
N SER A 25 5.94 -2.16 -15.39
CA SER A 25 5.15 -1.03 -15.90
C SER A 25 4.46 -0.27 -14.76
N ILE A 26 3.85 -0.98 -13.81
CA ILE A 26 3.21 -0.37 -12.64
C ILE A 26 4.25 0.35 -11.77
N SER A 27 5.41 -0.27 -11.53
CA SER A 27 6.49 0.33 -10.75
C SER A 27 7.00 1.63 -11.36
N ILE A 28 7.16 1.69 -12.68
CA ILE A 28 7.54 2.91 -13.40
C ILE A 28 6.47 3.99 -13.26
N LYS A 29 5.19 3.62 -13.40
CA LYS A 29 4.07 4.55 -13.23
C LYS A 29 4.08 5.15 -11.82
N ILE A 30 4.21 4.32 -10.79
CA ILE A 30 4.30 4.77 -9.39
C ILE A 30 5.48 5.73 -9.20
N ALA A 31 6.66 5.37 -9.71
CA ALA A 31 7.84 6.20 -9.61
C ALA A 31 7.64 7.59 -10.25
N ASN A 32 7.05 7.64 -11.44
CA ASN A 32 6.77 8.91 -12.13
C ASN A 32 5.79 9.78 -11.32
N GLN A 33 4.70 9.21 -10.81
CA GLN A 33 3.75 9.96 -9.99
C GLN A 33 4.39 10.54 -8.72
N ILE A 34 5.28 9.78 -8.09
CA ILE A 34 6.06 10.27 -6.92
C ILE A 34 7.00 11.40 -7.33
N ILE A 35 7.66 11.31 -8.49
CA ILE A 35 8.55 12.36 -9.02
C ILE A 35 7.75 13.63 -9.30
N ASP A 36 6.53 13.49 -9.80
CA ASP A 36 5.60 14.58 -10.09
C ASP A 36 4.91 15.16 -8.82
N GLY A 37 5.39 14.77 -7.64
CA GLY A 37 4.96 15.33 -6.35
C GLY A 37 3.77 14.62 -5.71
N GLY A 38 3.34 13.50 -6.24
CA GLY A 38 2.31 12.65 -5.64
C GLY A 38 2.80 11.87 -4.42
N LYS A 39 1.85 11.29 -3.69
CA LYS A 39 2.08 10.39 -2.56
C LYS A 39 1.37 9.06 -2.75
N LEU A 40 1.82 8.05 -2.03
CA LEU A 40 1.18 6.75 -1.97
C LEU A 40 0.16 6.70 -0.84
N LEU A 41 -1.04 6.23 -1.15
CA LEU A 41 -2.13 6.04 -0.20
C LEU A 41 -2.45 4.55 -0.12
N PHE A 42 -2.13 3.93 1.01
CA PHE A 42 -2.38 2.52 1.26
C PHE A 42 -3.61 2.33 2.12
N CYS A 43 -4.38 1.30 1.86
CA CYS A 43 -5.49 0.90 2.71
C CYS A 43 -5.67 -0.60 2.75
N GLY A 44 -6.38 -1.08 3.75
CA GLY A 44 -6.71 -2.48 3.91
C GLY A 44 -7.35 -2.74 5.26
N ASN A 45 -7.98 -3.90 5.41
CA ASN A 45 -8.63 -4.33 6.63
C ASN A 45 -7.84 -5.46 7.30
N GLY A 46 -7.93 -5.57 8.62
CA GLY A 46 -7.31 -6.66 9.38
C GLY A 46 -5.79 -6.74 9.15
N GLY A 47 -5.29 -7.87 8.68
CA GLY A 47 -3.88 -8.05 8.33
C GLY A 47 -3.41 -7.07 7.25
N SER A 48 -4.26 -6.79 6.26
CA SER A 48 -3.96 -5.81 5.21
C SER A 48 -3.90 -4.36 5.73
N ALA A 49 -4.56 -4.04 6.84
CA ALA A 49 -4.36 -2.75 7.52
C ALA A 49 -2.93 -2.66 8.08
N ALA A 50 -2.43 -3.72 8.72
CA ALA A 50 -1.07 -3.80 9.20
C ALA A 50 -0.04 -3.70 8.05
N ASP A 51 -0.29 -4.42 6.95
CA ASP A 51 0.54 -4.33 5.73
C ASP A 51 0.55 -2.93 5.14
N SER A 52 -0.59 -2.23 5.10
CA SER A 52 -0.67 -0.86 4.59
C SER A 52 0.15 0.13 5.42
N GLN A 53 0.17 -0.03 6.74
CA GLN A 53 1.00 0.77 7.65
C GLN A 53 2.48 0.45 7.46
N HIS A 54 2.84 -0.83 7.36
CA HIS A 54 4.21 -1.27 7.12
C HIS A 54 4.75 -0.71 5.80
N LEU A 55 4.00 -0.86 4.71
CA LEU A 55 4.37 -0.32 3.40
C LEU A 55 4.56 1.21 3.43
N ALA A 56 3.66 1.94 4.06
CA ALA A 56 3.83 3.40 4.20
C ALA A 56 5.13 3.74 4.95
N ALA A 57 5.47 3.02 6.01
CA ALA A 57 6.72 3.20 6.76
C ALA A 57 7.96 2.93 5.89
N GLU A 58 7.92 1.90 5.03
CA GLU A 58 9.03 1.59 4.11
C GLU A 58 9.32 2.73 3.13
N PHE A 59 8.29 3.45 2.67
CA PHE A 59 8.47 4.63 1.82
C PHE A 59 8.91 5.85 2.61
N LEU A 60 8.31 6.12 3.76
CA LEU A 60 8.63 7.27 4.61
C LEU A 60 10.04 7.21 5.16
N ILE A 61 10.49 6.05 5.58
CA ILE A 61 11.80 5.85 6.20
C ILE A 61 12.76 5.24 5.20
N ARG A 62 12.76 3.94 5.02
CA ARG A 62 13.54 3.18 4.03
C ARG A 62 13.26 1.68 4.12
N LEU A 63 13.22 1.02 2.99
CA LEU A 63 13.12 -0.45 2.90
C LEU A 63 14.47 -1.13 3.19
N ARG A 64 15.57 -0.57 2.69
CA ARG A 64 16.90 -1.18 2.80
C ARG A 64 17.80 -0.36 3.70
N PRO A 65 18.30 -0.92 4.81
CA PRO A 65 19.12 -0.18 5.79
C PRO A 65 20.39 0.45 5.20
N ASN A 66 20.97 -0.19 4.18
CA ASN A 66 22.19 0.25 3.51
C ASN A 66 21.96 1.25 2.35
N VAL A 67 20.70 1.56 2.05
CA VAL A 67 20.32 2.53 1.02
C VAL A 67 19.78 3.79 1.68
N ASN A 68 20.64 4.81 1.82
CA ASN A 68 20.19 6.10 2.30
C ASN A 68 19.54 6.87 1.15
N ARG A 69 18.30 7.31 1.35
CA ARG A 69 17.53 8.10 0.39
C ARG A 69 16.64 9.12 1.10
N ARG A 70 16.16 10.11 0.37
CA ARG A 70 15.15 11.04 0.89
C ARG A 70 13.86 10.30 1.28
N PRO A 71 13.11 10.79 2.27
CA PRO A 71 11.75 10.31 2.53
C PRO A 71 10.87 10.43 1.28
N ILE A 72 10.01 9.44 1.07
CA ILE A 72 9.03 9.43 -0.01
C ILE A 72 7.65 9.53 0.62
N ALA A 73 6.82 10.45 0.11
CA ALA A 73 5.50 10.70 0.66
C ALA A 73 4.59 9.48 0.52
N ALA A 74 4.14 8.96 1.65
CA ALA A 74 3.25 7.82 1.74
C ALA A 74 2.43 7.88 3.02
N MET A 75 1.23 7.32 3.02
CA MET A 75 0.45 7.16 4.24
C MET A 75 -0.48 5.96 4.15
N SER A 76 -0.82 5.39 5.30
CA SER A 76 -1.90 4.43 5.42
C SER A 76 -3.18 5.15 5.85
N LEU A 77 -4.28 4.85 5.17
CA LEU A 77 -5.62 5.31 5.53
C LEU A 77 -6.24 4.48 6.67
N ALA A 78 -5.54 3.46 7.15
CA ALA A 78 -5.98 2.56 8.21
C ALA A 78 -5.38 2.89 9.60
N THR A 79 -4.84 4.09 9.80
CA THR A 79 -4.14 4.45 11.05
C THR A 79 -5.00 5.18 12.06
N ASP A 80 -5.95 5.98 11.60
CA ASP A 80 -6.78 6.79 12.49
C ASP A 80 -8.08 6.06 12.87
N VAL A 81 -8.06 5.45 14.05
CA VAL A 81 -9.20 4.68 14.59
C VAL A 81 -10.45 5.55 14.71
N SER A 82 -10.32 6.81 15.12
CA SER A 82 -11.46 7.71 15.25
C SER A 82 -12.14 7.97 13.91
N THR A 83 -11.37 8.24 12.87
CA THR A 83 -11.90 8.43 11.50
C THR A 83 -12.59 7.17 10.99
N LEU A 84 -11.97 6.01 11.14
CA LEU A 84 -12.52 4.73 10.66
C LEU A 84 -13.85 4.39 11.38
N THR A 85 -13.88 4.50 12.71
CA THR A 85 -15.06 4.15 13.50
C THR A 85 -16.18 5.16 13.35
N ALA A 86 -15.90 6.46 13.29
CA ALA A 86 -16.89 7.49 13.01
C ALA A 86 -17.52 7.27 11.62
N CYS A 87 -16.72 7.01 10.60
CA CYS A 87 -17.25 6.74 9.27
C CYS A 87 -18.13 5.50 9.23
N ALA A 88 -17.71 4.40 9.87
CA ALA A 88 -18.50 3.18 9.93
C ALA A 88 -19.84 3.38 10.66
N ASN A 89 -19.87 4.24 11.70
CA ASN A 89 -21.06 4.55 12.47
C ASN A 89 -22.02 5.52 11.75
N ASP A 90 -21.48 6.59 11.17
CA ASP A 90 -22.26 7.70 10.64
C ASP A 90 -22.67 7.51 9.17
N TYR A 91 -21.94 6.67 8.43
CA TYR A 91 -22.16 6.39 7.00
C TYR A 91 -22.24 4.90 6.73
N SER A 92 -21.10 4.27 6.43
CA SER A 92 -21.03 2.85 6.07
C SER A 92 -19.63 2.29 6.29
N SER A 93 -19.56 1.00 6.63
CA SER A 93 -18.29 0.27 6.65
C SER A 93 -17.59 0.23 5.28
N ASP A 94 -18.35 0.38 4.19
CA ASP A 94 -17.80 0.39 2.83
C ASP A 94 -17.14 1.73 2.49
N ASP A 95 -17.43 2.79 3.24
CA ASP A 95 -16.92 4.14 2.99
C ASP A 95 -15.70 4.51 3.84
N ILE A 96 -15.26 3.65 4.75
CA ILE A 96 -14.21 3.98 5.76
C ILE A 96 -12.90 4.49 5.15
N PHE A 97 -12.50 4.01 3.98
CA PHE A 97 -11.32 4.51 3.27
C PHE A 97 -11.68 5.59 2.25
N LEU A 98 -12.84 5.48 1.62
CA LEU A 98 -13.26 6.37 0.55
C LEU A 98 -13.34 7.83 1.01
N ARG A 99 -13.96 8.08 2.15
CA ARG A 99 -14.10 9.47 2.66
C ARG A 99 -12.77 10.12 2.97
N THR A 100 -11.89 9.40 3.63
CA THR A 100 -10.52 9.89 3.93
C THR A 100 -9.72 10.08 2.64
N PHE A 101 -9.82 9.14 1.70
CA PHE A 101 -9.17 9.25 0.40
C PHE A 101 -9.63 10.51 -0.34
N LEU A 102 -10.94 10.76 -0.45
CA LEU A 102 -11.49 11.92 -1.15
C LEU A 102 -11.05 13.25 -0.51
N ALA A 103 -10.91 13.30 0.82
CA ALA A 103 -10.46 14.47 1.54
C ALA A 103 -8.97 14.79 1.36
N LEU A 104 -8.13 13.75 1.23
CA LEU A 104 -6.67 13.87 1.27
C LEU A 104 -5.99 13.74 -0.08
N LYS A 105 -6.67 13.18 -1.08
CA LYS A 105 -6.08 12.94 -2.41
C LYS A 105 -5.73 14.24 -3.13
N LYS A 106 -4.65 14.21 -3.89
CA LYS A 106 -4.25 15.22 -4.87
C LYS A 106 -4.08 14.57 -6.25
N GLU A 107 -3.86 15.39 -7.29
CA GLU A 107 -3.88 14.97 -8.69
C GLU A 107 -2.93 13.79 -9.00
N ASN A 108 -1.70 13.81 -8.46
CA ASN A 108 -0.68 12.81 -8.76
C ASN A 108 -0.61 11.68 -7.73
N ASP A 109 -1.57 11.56 -6.82
CA ASP A 109 -1.58 10.51 -5.80
C ASP A 109 -1.99 9.14 -6.38
N ILE A 110 -1.48 8.09 -5.77
CA ILE A 110 -1.76 6.68 -6.10
C ILE A 110 -2.31 5.97 -4.88
#